data_0a15632e0a0bae77cceffa431579aa14
#
_entry.id   0a15632e0a0bae77cceffa431579aa14
#
_cell.length_a   1.000
_cell.length_b   1.000
_cell.length_c   1.000
_cell.angle_alpha   90.00
_cell.angle_beta   90.00
_cell.angle_gamma   90.00
#
_symmetry.space_group_name_H-M   'P 1'
#
loop_
_entity.id
_entity.type
_entity.pdbx_description
1 polymer ?
#
loop_
_entity_poly.entity_id
_entity_poly.type
_entity_poly.pdbx_seq_one_letter_code
_entity_poly.pdbx_strand_id
1 'polypeptide(L)'
;NHQFRELGSSSLEPFYGKIFCGCCGGRMVKKSRKSVWRCINSGKEKGGFCKAKPVEGHKMEEYVSAAWAQLVSQRENLLSGWEKDIAQGNALERLRAAQMKELTEKYPAWFQVAKKTRMVIGEIIIGGDKGCEILFMDGVRMVTD
;
A
#
# COMPACT_ATOMS: atom_id res chain seq x y z
N ASN A 1 -12.67 14.95 -17.76
CA ASN A 1 -12.18 14.59 -17.64
C ASN A 1 -11.87 14.10 -17.35
N HIS A 2 -11.65 13.99 -17.42
CA HIS A 2 -11.02 13.48 -17.15
C HIS A 2 -10.17 13.03 -17.26
N GLN A 3 -9.76 13.15 -17.41
CA GLN A 3 -8.89 12.77 -17.52
C GLN A 3 -8.12 12.90 -17.07
N PHE A 4 -7.84 13.36 -17.12
CA PHE A 4 -7.02 13.52 -16.69
C PHE A 4 -6.82 13.65 -15.87
N ARG A 5 -7.45 13.83 -15.64
CA ARG A 5 -6.99 13.85 -14.68
C ARG A 5 -6.17 12.94 -14.21
N GLU A 6 -5.96 12.27 -14.67
CA GLU A 6 -5.18 11.44 -14.33
C GLU A 6 -3.99 11.70 -14.16
N LEU A 7 -3.70 12.59 -14.56
CA LEU A 7 -2.61 12.92 -14.42
C LEU A 7 -2.15 13.34 -13.25
N GLY A 8 -2.57 14.13 -12.81
CA GLY A 8 -2.15 14.60 -11.57
C GLY A 8 -2.40 13.67 -10.45
N SER A 9 -2.88 12.56 -10.74
CA SER A 9 -3.10 11.60 -9.68
C SER A 9 -1.76 11.19 -9.09
N SER A 10 -1.64 11.28 -7.80
CA SER A 10 -0.49 10.78 -7.11
C SER A 10 -0.52 9.25 -7.14
N SER A 11 0.60 8.63 -6.83
CA SER A 11 0.67 7.18 -6.73
C SER A 11 -0.24 6.63 -5.63
N LEU A 12 -0.79 7.50 -4.78
CA LEU A 12 -1.68 7.10 -3.69
C LEU A 12 -3.14 7.07 -4.09
N GLU A 13 -3.51 7.67 -5.22
CA GLU A 13 -4.90 7.66 -5.67
C GLU A 13 -5.50 6.26 -5.71
N PRO A 14 -4.79 5.27 -6.22
CA PRO A 14 -5.34 3.91 -6.29
C PRO A 14 -5.49 3.23 -4.94
N PHE A 15 -5.00 3.86 -3.88
CA PHE A 15 -5.10 3.27 -2.55
C PHE A 15 -6.37 3.67 -1.81
N TYR A 16 -7.24 4.47 -2.45
CA TYR A 16 -8.53 4.77 -1.87
C TYR A 16 -9.25 3.47 -1.53
N GLY A 17 -9.72 3.40 -0.28
CA GLY A 17 -10.38 2.20 0.19
C GLY A 17 -9.46 1.10 0.63
N LYS A 18 -8.14 1.31 0.52
CA LYS A 18 -7.15 0.30 0.92
C LYS A 18 -6.33 0.72 2.13
N ILE A 19 -6.53 1.93 2.64
CA ILE A 19 -5.77 2.45 3.78
C ILE A 19 -6.65 2.47 5.00
N PHE A 20 -6.17 1.84 6.08
CA PHE A 20 -6.95 1.68 7.30
C PHE A 20 -6.18 2.21 8.50
N CYS A 21 -6.93 2.67 9.49
CA CYS A 21 -6.37 3.22 10.72
C CYS A 21 -5.91 2.10 11.64
N GLY A 22 -4.66 2.15 12.08
CA GLY A 22 -4.13 1.17 13.02
C GLY A 22 -4.68 1.30 14.43
N CYS A 23 -5.33 2.43 14.74
CA CYS A 23 -5.89 2.65 16.07
C CYS A 23 -7.30 2.08 16.21
N CYS A 24 -8.15 2.25 15.22
CA CYS A 24 -9.57 1.85 15.33
C CYS A 24 -10.04 0.93 14.20
N GLY A 25 -9.22 0.68 13.20
CA GLY A 25 -9.60 -0.15 12.06
C GLY A 25 -10.46 0.54 11.03
N GLY A 26 -10.81 1.80 11.25
CA GLY A 26 -11.62 2.55 10.29
C GLY A 26 -10.82 2.92 9.06
N ARG A 27 -11.56 3.25 7.99
CA ARG A 27 -10.92 3.61 6.73
C ARG A 27 -10.30 5.00 6.82
N MET A 28 -9.14 5.16 6.20
CA MET A 28 -8.52 6.47 6.04
C MET A 28 -9.01 7.10 4.76
N VAL A 29 -9.28 8.40 4.80
CA VAL A 29 -9.74 9.13 3.63
C VAL A 29 -8.87 10.38 3.43
N LYS A 30 -8.72 10.76 2.18
CA LYS A 30 -7.92 11.94 1.81
C LYS A 30 -8.86 13.09 1.54
N LYS A 31 -8.58 14.23 2.15
CA LYS A 31 -9.35 15.44 1.84
C LYS A 31 -8.95 15.97 0.47
N SER A 32 -9.94 16.43 -0.28
CA SER A 32 -9.79 16.73 -1.70
C SER A 32 -8.71 17.76 -2.05
N ARG A 33 -8.41 18.69 -1.19
CA ARG A 33 -7.43 19.73 -1.50
C ARG A 33 -6.15 19.65 -0.70
N LYS A 34 -6.10 18.72 0.25
CA LYS A 34 -4.91 18.57 1.07
C LYS A 34 -4.39 17.17 0.87
N SER A 35 -3.09 17.06 0.72
CA SER A 35 -2.46 15.77 0.60
C SER A 35 -2.31 15.15 1.99
N VAL A 36 -3.45 15.00 2.69
CA VAL A 36 -3.47 14.51 4.07
C VAL A 36 -4.55 13.44 4.21
N TRP A 37 -4.17 12.31 4.78
CA TRP A 37 -5.08 11.21 5.03
C TRP A 37 -5.54 11.26 6.49
N ARG A 38 -6.85 11.12 6.69
CA ARG A 38 -7.45 11.15 8.02
C ARG A 38 -8.33 9.93 8.23
N CYS A 39 -8.35 9.44 9.48
CA CYS A 39 -9.28 8.38 9.83
C CYS A 39 -10.71 8.91 9.78
N ILE A 40 -11.59 8.14 9.19
CA ILE A 40 -13.00 8.52 9.07
C ILE A 40 -13.67 8.71 10.43
N ASN A 41 -13.10 8.10 11.49
CA ASN A 41 -13.64 8.17 12.83
C ASN A 41 -12.97 9.23 13.71
N SER A 42 -12.13 10.10 13.13
CA SER A 42 -11.39 11.08 13.90
C SER A 42 -12.01 12.49 13.90
N GLY A 43 -13.01 12.74 13.09
CA GLY A 43 -13.58 14.07 12.95
C GLY A 43 -14.50 14.45 14.09
N LYS A 44 -14.30 15.63 14.65
CA LYS A 44 -15.15 16.12 15.74
C LYS A 44 -16.62 16.24 15.32
N GLU A 45 -16.84 16.63 14.07
CA GLU A 45 -18.18 16.84 13.56
C GLU A 45 -19.01 15.58 13.47
N LYS A 46 -18.36 14.44 13.48
CA LYS A 46 -19.01 13.15 13.38
C LYS A 46 -18.97 12.37 14.69
N GLY A 47 -18.74 13.07 15.78
CA GLY A 47 -18.61 12.42 17.07
C GLY A 47 -17.41 11.51 17.15
N GLY A 48 -16.34 11.90 16.46
CA GLY A 48 -15.16 11.07 16.30
C GLY A 48 -14.55 10.59 17.59
N PHE A 49 -14.42 9.29 17.70
CA PHE A 49 -13.82 8.66 18.88
C PHE A 49 -12.36 8.30 18.67
N CYS A 50 -11.87 8.30 17.43
CA CYS A 50 -10.50 7.94 17.16
C CYS A 50 -9.58 9.15 17.26
N LYS A 51 -8.48 9.00 17.97
CA LYS A 51 -7.52 10.07 18.16
C LYS A 51 -6.29 9.93 17.26
N ALA A 52 -6.36 9.12 16.26
CA ALA A 52 -5.27 8.94 15.32
C ALA A 52 -4.94 10.25 14.62
N LYS A 53 -3.65 10.54 14.50
CA LYS A 53 -3.19 11.76 13.85
C LYS A 53 -3.31 11.64 12.34
N PRO A 54 -3.55 12.74 11.62
CA PRO A 54 -3.52 12.73 10.17
C PRO A 54 -2.14 12.36 9.66
N VAL A 55 -2.10 11.78 8.46
CA VAL A 55 -0.84 11.38 7.83
C VAL A 55 -0.70 12.11 6.51
N GLU A 56 0.42 12.80 6.32
CA GLU A 56 0.66 13.51 5.09
C GLU A 56 0.94 12.55 3.94
N GLY A 57 0.51 12.95 2.75
CA GLY A 57 0.64 12.10 1.57
C GLY A 57 2.07 11.69 1.25
N HIS A 58 3.02 12.65 1.39
CA HIS A 58 4.42 12.31 1.12
C HIS A 58 4.96 11.30 2.14
N LYS A 59 4.47 11.35 3.36
CA LYS A 59 4.88 10.40 4.39
C LYS A 59 4.34 9.02 4.08
N MET A 60 3.11 8.95 3.59
CA MET A 60 2.50 7.71 3.15
C MET A 60 3.32 7.10 2.01
N GLU A 61 3.73 7.92 1.06
CA GLU A 61 4.56 7.45 -0.04
C GLU A 61 5.92 6.93 0.43
N GLU A 62 6.50 7.59 1.42
CA GLU A 62 7.75 7.12 2.01
C GLU A 62 7.60 5.74 2.62
N TYR A 63 6.49 5.51 3.32
CA TYR A 63 6.22 4.19 3.90
C TYR A 63 6.11 3.12 2.82
N VAL A 64 5.36 3.40 1.76
CA VAL A 64 5.19 2.44 0.67
C VAL A 64 6.52 2.18 -0.03
N SER A 65 7.31 3.23 -0.28
CA SER A 65 8.62 3.08 -0.90
C SER A 65 9.57 2.26 -0.05
N ALA A 66 9.55 2.48 1.27
CA ALA A 66 10.39 1.73 2.19
C ALA A 66 9.97 0.27 2.25
N ALA A 67 8.66 0.00 2.23
CA ALA A 67 8.15 -1.37 2.24
C ALA A 67 8.55 -2.11 0.96
N TRP A 68 8.46 -1.45 -0.18
CA TRP A 68 8.86 -2.06 -1.44
C TRP A 68 10.36 -2.37 -1.46
N ALA A 69 11.18 -1.42 -1.00
CA ALA A 69 12.62 -1.63 -0.91
C ALA A 69 12.96 -2.82 -0.01
N GLN A 70 12.24 -2.94 1.12
CA GLN A 70 12.41 -4.04 2.03
C GLN A 70 12.04 -5.37 1.37
N LEU A 71 10.93 -5.38 0.64
CA LEU A 71 10.47 -6.56 -0.08
C LEU A 71 11.51 -6.99 -1.12
N VAL A 72 12.05 -6.04 -1.89
CA VAL A 72 13.07 -6.32 -2.89
C VAL A 72 14.33 -6.88 -2.24
N SER A 73 14.72 -6.33 -1.09
CA SER A 73 15.91 -6.81 -0.39
C SER A 73 15.76 -8.24 0.12
N GLN A 74 14.52 -8.69 0.33
CA GLN A 74 14.23 -10.04 0.80
C GLN A 74 13.79 -10.98 -0.32
N ARG A 75 13.96 -10.56 -1.56
CA ARG A 75 13.46 -11.30 -2.71
C ARG A 75 13.94 -12.75 -2.74
N GLU A 76 15.19 -12.99 -2.43
CA GLU A 76 15.73 -14.35 -2.45
C GLU A 76 15.01 -15.27 -1.48
N ASN A 77 14.62 -14.73 -0.33
CA ASN A 77 13.89 -15.50 0.68
C ASN A 77 12.45 -15.75 0.28
N LEU A 78 11.88 -14.87 -0.53
CA LEU A 78 10.48 -14.96 -0.93
C LEU A 78 10.29 -15.73 -2.24
N LEU A 79 11.36 -15.87 -3.01
CA LEU A 79 11.30 -16.42 -4.36
C LEU A 79 10.76 -17.86 -4.39
N SER A 80 11.18 -18.69 -3.45
CA SER A 80 10.72 -20.09 -3.44
C SER A 80 9.21 -20.17 -3.20
N GLY A 81 8.66 -19.28 -2.38
CA GLY A 81 7.21 -19.23 -2.16
C GLY A 81 6.46 -18.82 -3.41
N TRP A 82 6.96 -17.82 -4.13
CA TRP A 82 6.33 -17.40 -5.38
C TRP A 82 6.42 -18.52 -6.43
N GLU A 83 7.56 -19.18 -6.54
CA GLU A 83 7.71 -20.27 -7.50
C GLU A 83 6.78 -21.44 -7.17
N LYS A 84 6.59 -21.73 -5.89
CA LYS A 84 5.64 -22.73 -5.47
C LYS A 84 4.22 -22.36 -5.88
N ASP A 85 3.83 -21.12 -5.64
CA ASP A 85 2.50 -20.64 -6.02
C ASP A 85 2.29 -20.69 -7.54
N ILE A 86 3.33 -20.34 -8.31
CA ILE A 86 3.25 -20.41 -9.77
C ILE A 86 3.04 -21.86 -10.22
N ALA A 87 3.69 -22.81 -9.57
CA ALA A 87 3.62 -24.22 -9.93
C ALA A 87 2.35 -24.91 -9.44
N GLN A 88 1.85 -24.55 -8.26
CA GLN A 88 0.81 -25.32 -7.58
C GLN A 88 -0.43 -24.51 -7.18
N GLY A 89 -0.37 -23.19 -7.28
CA GLY A 89 -1.47 -22.33 -6.85
C GLY A 89 -2.64 -22.32 -7.81
N ASN A 90 -3.75 -21.72 -7.38
CA ASN A 90 -4.87 -21.49 -8.26
C ASN A 90 -4.53 -20.36 -9.25
N ALA A 91 -5.46 -20.04 -10.16
CA ALA A 91 -5.19 -19.07 -11.23
C ALA A 91 -4.77 -17.69 -10.67
N LEU A 92 -5.44 -17.24 -9.62
CA LEU A 92 -5.15 -15.93 -9.02
C LEU A 92 -3.81 -15.94 -8.31
N GLU A 93 -3.53 -17.00 -7.54
CA GLU A 93 -2.25 -17.12 -6.86
C GLU A 93 -1.08 -17.17 -7.82
N ARG A 94 -1.24 -17.89 -8.93
CA ARG A 94 -0.22 -17.95 -9.98
C ARG A 94 0.06 -16.59 -10.57
N LEU A 95 -1.00 -15.85 -10.88
CA LEU A 95 -0.87 -14.53 -11.48
C LEU A 95 -0.15 -13.56 -10.54
N ARG A 96 -0.59 -13.52 -9.29
CA ARG A 96 0.00 -12.62 -8.31
C ARG A 96 1.47 -12.94 -8.04
N ALA A 97 1.78 -14.22 -7.88
CA ALA A 97 3.16 -14.64 -7.64
C ALA A 97 4.06 -14.33 -8.83
N ALA A 98 3.57 -14.56 -10.04
CA ALA A 98 4.34 -14.26 -11.25
C ALA A 98 4.61 -12.76 -11.35
N GLN A 99 3.63 -11.93 -11.03
CA GLN A 99 3.82 -10.49 -11.05
C GLN A 99 4.82 -10.02 -10.00
N MET A 100 4.73 -10.55 -8.79
CA MET A 100 5.69 -10.18 -7.73
C MET A 100 7.10 -10.59 -8.11
N LYS A 101 7.25 -11.77 -8.65
CA LYS A 101 8.57 -12.25 -9.08
C LYS A 101 9.18 -11.35 -10.14
N GLU A 102 8.38 -10.97 -11.13
CA GLU A 102 8.85 -10.13 -12.22
C GLU A 102 9.13 -8.70 -11.76
N LEU A 103 8.20 -8.09 -11.03
CA LEU A 103 8.32 -6.69 -10.62
C LEU A 103 9.48 -6.48 -9.66
N THR A 104 9.72 -7.42 -8.74
CA THR A 104 10.83 -7.29 -7.81
C THR A 104 12.17 -7.48 -8.49
N GLU A 105 12.19 -8.17 -9.63
CA GLU A 105 13.41 -8.34 -10.41
C GLU A 105 13.72 -7.08 -11.22
N LYS A 106 12.71 -6.51 -11.87
CA LYS A 106 12.90 -5.41 -12.80
C LYS A 106 12.94 -4.03 -12.16
N TYR A 107 12.24 -3.84 -11.06
CA TYR A 107 12.00 -2.51 -10.51
C TYR A 107 12.39 -2.43 -9.04
N PRO A 108 13.60 -1.97 -8.73
CA PRO A 108 14.02 -1.86 -7.33
C PRO A 108 13.36 -0.71 -6.57
N ALA A 109 12.77 0.26 -7.28
CA ALA A 109 12.16 1.41 -6.64
C ALA A 109 10.65 1.43 -6.85
N TRP A 110 9.92 1.81 -5.81
CA TRP A 110 8.45 1.84 -5.87
C TRP A 110 7.89 2.73 -6.98
N PHE A 111 8.51 3.89 -7.22
CA PHE A 111 7.98 4.77 -8.26
C PHE A 111 7.98 4.12 -9.64
N GLN A 112 8.90 3.21 -9.88
CA GLN A 112 8.95 2.47 -11.15
C GLN A 112 7.79 1.48 -11.24
N VAL A 113 7.50 0.80 -10.14
CA VAL A 113 6.36 -0.14 -10.07
C VAL A 113 5.05 0.61 -10.24
N ALA A 114 4.93 1.74 -9.57
CA ALA A 114 3.69 2.51 -9.59
C ALA A 114 3.30 2.98 -10.99
N LYS A 115 4.27 3.16 -11.88
CA LYS A 115 3.98 3.50 -13.27
C LYS A 115 3.41 2.34 -14.06
N LYS A 116 3.65 1.13 -13.62
CA LYS A 116 3.19 -0.07 -14.32
C LYS A 116 1.88 -0.58 -13.74
N THR A 117 1.81 -0.70 -12.43
CA THR A 117 0.63 -1.20 -11.76
C THR A 117 0.65 -0.75 -10.31
N ARG A 118 -0.52 -0.53 -9.76
CA ARG A 118 -0.65 -0.17 -8.35
C ARG A 118 -1.42 -1.24 -7.58
N MET A 119 -1.80 -2.30 -8.27
CA MET A 119 -2.55 -3.39 -7.67
C MET A 119 -1.69 -4.30 -6.79
N VAL A 120 -0.39 -4.05 -6.79
CA VAL A 120 0.55 -4.79 -5.96
C VAL A 120 0.25 -4.63 -4.47
N ILE A 121 -0.27 -3.46 -4.09
CA ILE A 121 -0.62 -3.17 -2.70
C ILE A 121 -2.04 -3.66 -2.44
N GLY A 122 -2.20 -4.54 -1.45
CA GLY A 122 -3.52 -5.00 -1.04
C GLY A 122 -4.13 -4.13 0.04
N GLU A 123 -3.32 -3.76 1.03
CA GLU A 123 -3.84 -3.04 2.18
C GLU A 123 -2.71 -2.28 2.87
N ILE A 124 -3.02 -1.10 3.38
CA ILE A 124 -2.07 -0.30 4.16
C ILE A 124 -2.72 0.00 5.51
N ILE A 125 -2.06 -0.34 6.59
CA ILE A 125 -2.52 -0.04 7.95
C ILE A 125 -1.52 0.92 8.56
N ILE A 126 -1.98 2.11 8.93
CA ILE A 126 -1.09 3.15 9.41
C ILE A 126 -1.61 3.77 10.71
N GLY A 127 -0.68 4.08 11.58
CA GLY A 127 -1.01 4.66 12.88
C GLY A 127 -0.89 3.64 13.99
N GLY A 128 -1.21 4.09 15.23
CA GLY A 128 -0.99 3.26 16.40
C GLY A 128 0.49 3.22 16.74
N ASP A 129 0.90 2.19 17.43
CA ASP A 129 2.27 2.09 17.94
C ASP A 129 3.24 1.44 16.97
N LYS A 130 2.77 0.94 15.84
CA LYS A 130 3.58 0.10 14.96
C LYS A 130 4.00 0.73 13.65
N GLY A 131 3.84 2.04 13.51
CA GLY A 131 4.18 2.71 12.26
C GLY A 131 3.22 2.33 11.14
N CYS A 132 3.75 1.78 10.05
CA CYS A 132 2.93 1.44 8.90
C CYS A 132 3.14 -0.02 8.51
N GLU A 133 2.05 -0.73 8.33
CA GLU A 133 2.08 -2.12 7.89
C GLU A 133 1.48 -2.19 6.50
N ILE A 134 2.20 -2.79 5.56
CA ILE A 134 1.74 -2.89 4.18
C ILE A 134 1.60 -4.36 3.81
N LEU A 135 0.40 -4.71 3.38
CA LEU A 135 0.09 -6.05 2.90
C LEU A 135 0.12 -6.04 1.38
N PHE A 136 1.04 -6.80 0.82
CA PHE A 136 1.14 -6.93 -0.63
C PHE A 136 0.15 -7.97 -1.14
N MET A 137 -0.13 -7.93 -2.42
CA MET A 137 -1.17 -8.77 -3.03
C MET A 137 -0.91 -10.28 -2.91
N ASP A 138 0.33 -10.66 -2.67
CA ASP A 138 0.70 -12.08 -2.49
C ASP A 138 0.61 -12.54 -1.04
N GLY A 139 0.18 -11.66 -0.14
CA GLY A 139 0.02 -11.98 1.28
C GLY A 139 1.22 -11.62 2.15
N VAL A 140 2.30 -11.13 1.55
CA VAL A 140 3.49 -10.74 2.31
C VAL A 140 3.24 -9.40 3.01
N ARG A 141 3.65 -9.30 4.26
CA ARG A 141 3.52 -8.08 5.06
C ARG A 141 4.88 -7.47 5.34
N MET A 142 4.96 -6.16 5.22
CA MET A 142 6.16 -5.41 5.59
C MET A 142 5.76 -4.30 6.56
N VAL A 143 6.52 -4.14 7.62
CA VAL A 143 6.28 -3.11 8.62
C VAL A 143 7.40 -2.07 8.51
N THR A 144 7.02 -0.80 8.39
CA THR A 144 7.98 0.29 8.32
C THR A 144 7.63 1.35 9.36
N ASP A 145 8.65 2.05 9.84
CA ASP A 145 8.48 3.11 10.83
C ASP A 145 8.48 4.49 10.20
#